data_fecb0e54424175722050ac3c67f7869d
#
_entry.id   fecb0e54424175722050ac3c67f7869d
#
_cell.length_a   1.000
_cell.length_b   1.000
_cell.length_c   1.000
_cell.angle_alpha   90.00
_cell.angle_beta   90.00
_cell.angle_gamma   90.00
#
_symmetry.space_group_name_H-M   'P 1'
#
loop_
_entity.id
_entity.type
_entity.pdbx_description
1 polymer ?
#
loop_
_entity_poly.entity_id
_entity_poly.type
_entity_poly.pdbx_seq_one_letter_code
_entity_poly.pdbx_strand_id
1 'polypeptide(L)'
;MTTTTGTDWQRWQTSWDRQQEWYMPDREERFRVMLDTVEAVAGPTPRVLDLACGTGSISDRLLRRLPGATSTCVDIDPALLTIARGHFAGDDRVTFVEADLTAPGWTERLPHVSYDAVVTATALHWLDTEPLRRLYGALAGVLREGGVFLNADHMEDGSAPRVNAALQALHARRQEEQRRQGASDWVDWWQAVADDPVLAGAAAERFALLGDPREPRTGEGRRDRPTLTRWHVETLLEQGFREARQVWCSASDALVAALR
;
A
#
# COMPACT_ATOMS: atom_id res chain seq x y z
N MET A 1 -37.36 6.52 19.13
CA MET A 1 -36.80 5.82 17.96
C MET A 1 -35.35 6.30 17.81
N THR A 2 -34.40 5.58 18.36
CA THR A 2 -32.96 5.84 18.20
C THR A 2 -32.58 5.36 16.81
N THR A 3 -32.41 6.27 15.88
CA THR A 3 -31.78 6.00 14.59
C THR A 3 -30.35 5.56 14.89
N THR A 4 -30.08 4.28 14.77
CA THR A 4 -28.71 3.75 14.70
C THR A 4 -28.12 4.33 13.41
N THR A 5 -27.42 5.45 13.51
CA THR A 5 -26.63 5.97 12.40
C THR A 5 -25.54 4.92 12.14
N GLY A 6 -25.64 4.24 11.00
CA GLY A 6 -24.63 3.30 10.55
C GLY A 6 -23.24 3.99 10.54
N THR A 7 -22.19 3.21 10.73
CA THR A 7 -20.80 3.71 10.71
C THR A 7 -20.54 4.41 9.38
N ASP A 8 -19.99 5.62 9.44
CA ASP A 8 -19.60 6.39 8.25
C ASP A 8 -18.24 5.89 7.72
N TRP A 9 -18.27 4.81 6.95
CA TRP A 9 -17.10 4.19 6.35
C TRP A 9 -16.38 5.11 5.38
N GLN A 10 -17.11 5.97 4.67
CA GLN A 10 -16.53 6.96 3.77
C GLN A 10 -15.69 7.98 4.54
N ARG A 11 -16.13 8.38 5.73
CA ARG A 11 -15.36 9.27 6.60
C ARG A 11 -14.06 8.61 7.05
N TRP A 12 -14.09 7.31 7.42
CA TRP A 12 -12.91 6.57 7.82
C TRP A 12 -11.92 6.44 6.64
N GLN A 13 -12.41 6.08 5.45
CA GLN A 13 -11.60 6.03 4.24
C GLN A 13 -10.94 7.39 3.94
N THR A 14 -11.71 8.47 3.99
CA THR A 14 -11.20 9.84 3.75
C THR A 14 -10.18 10.27 4.81
N SER A 15 -10.39 9.91 6.08
CA SER A 15 -9.45 10.23 7.15
C SER A 15 -8.12 9.48 7.00
N TRP A 16 -8.17 8.22 6.59
CA TRP A 16 -6.99 7.44 6.24
C TRP A 16 -6.21 8.07 5.09
N ASP A 17 -6.88 8.38 3.98
CA ASP A 17 -6.24 8.99 2.82
C ASP A 17 -5.54 10.31 3.19
N ARG A 18 -6.21 11.18 3.96
CA ARG A 18 -5.63 12.44 4.43
C ARG A 18 -4.41 12.23 5.34
N GLN A 19 -4.47 11.26 6.24
CA GLN A 19 -3.36 10.92 7.12
C GLN A 19 -2.17 10.37 6.31
N GLN A 20 -2.43 9.54 5.28
CA GLN A 20 -1.39 8.99 4.41
C GLN A 20 -0.73 10.06 3.51
N GLU A 21 -1.45 11.07 3.04
CA GLU A 21 -0.87 12.20 2.28
C GLU A 21 0.20 12.95 3.07
N TRP A 22 0.08 13.00 4.40
CA TRP A 22 1.07 13.63 5.25
C TRP A 22 2.44 12.92 5.20
N TYR A 23 2.44 11.59 5.12
CA TYR A 23 3.68 10.79 4.98
C TYR A 23 4.16 10.69 3.53
N MET A 24 3.24 10.78 2.60
CA MET A 24 3.48 10.61 1.18
C MET A 24 3.04 11.82 0.38
N PRO A 25 3.85 12.86 0.29
CA PRO A 25 3.59 13.94 -0.65
C PRO A 25 3.43 13.37 -2.07
N ASP A 26 2.56 13.99 -2.85
CA ASP A 26 2.28 13.58 -4.23
C ASP A 26 1.64 12.17 -4.36
N ARG A 27 0.93 11.70 -3.30
CA ARG A 27 0.29 10.38 -3.28
C ARG A 27 -0.68 10.17 -4.44
N GLU A 28 -1.51 11.15 -4.76
CA GLU A 28 -2.46 11.07 -5.87
C GLU A 28 -1.75 11.02 -7.24
N GLU A 29 -0.63 11.72 -7.39
CA GLU A 29 0.16 11.67 -8.62
C GLU A 29 0.79 10.27 -8.81
N ARG A 30 1.29 9.65 -7.73
CA ARG A 30 1.79 8.26 -7.78
C ARG A 30 0.69 7.29 -8.21
N PHE A 31 -0.49 7.41 -7.63
CA PHE A 31 -1.64 6.57 -7.99
C PHE A 31 -2.07 6.81 -9.43
N ARG A 32 -2.06 8.08 -9.89
CA ARG A 32 -2.34 8.39 -11.29
C ARG A 32 -1.38 7.66 -12.23
N VAL A 33 -0.06 7.77 -12.00
CA VAL A 33 0.96 7.10 -12.82
C VAL A 33 0.84 5.57 -12.74
N MET A 34 0.56 5.03 -11.55
CA MET A 34 0.30 3.60 -11.34
C MET A 34 -0.88 3.13 -12.19
N LEU A 35 -2.02 3.80 -12.11
CA LEU A 35 -3.23 3.43 -12.83
C LEU A 35 -3.12 3.69 -14.34
N ASP A 36 -2.37 4.72 -14.77
CA ASP A 36 -2.01 4.91 -16.18
C ASP A 36 -1.26 3.69 -16.73
N THR A 37 -0.34 3.16 -15.92
CA THR A 37 0.45 1.97 -16.32
C THR A 37 -0.41 0.70 -16.33
N VAL A 38 -1.30 0.52 -15.33
CA VAL A 38 -2.25 -0.60 -15.30
C VAL A 38 -3.14 -0.56 -16.55
N GLU A 39 -3.74 0.58 -16.85
CA GLU A 39 -4.63 0.73 -18.02
C GLU A 39 -3.89 0.48 -19.34
N ALA A 40 -2.66 1.03 -19.48
CA ALA A 40 -1.85 0.87 -20.69
C ALA A 40 -1.44 -0.58 -20.96
N VAL A 41 -1.15 -1.37 -19.90
CA VAL A 41 -0.65 -2.75 -20.02
C VAL A 41 -1.78 -3.78 -19.99
N ALA A 42 -2.77 -3.58 -19.15
CA ALA A 42 -3.82 -4.55 -18.88
C ALA A 42 -5.19 -4.18 -19.50
N GLY A 43 -5.32 -2.98 -20.07
CA GLY A 43 -6.55 -2.52 -20.70
C GLY A 43 -7.64 -2.06 -19.73
N PRO A 44 -8.89 -1.91 -20.23
CA PRO A 44 -9.96 -1.24 -19.46
C PRO A 44 -10.67 -2.14 -18.43
N THR A 45 -10.43 -3.45 -18.44
CA THR A 45 -11.13 -4.41 -17.58
C THR A 45 -10.15 -5.34 -16.84
N PRO A 46 -9.10 -4.81 -16.17
CA PRO A 46 -8.09 -5.63 -15.55
C PRO A 46 -8.62 -6.33 -14.29
N ARG A 47 -8.12 -7.53 -14.04
CA ARG A 47 -8.16 -8.18 -12.73
C ARG A 47 -6.92 -7.79 -11.96
N VAL A 48 -7.08 -7.02 -10.89
CA VAL A 48 -5.97 -6.44 -10.12
C VAL A 48 -5.86 -7.13 -8.76
N LEU A 49 -4.63 -7.33 -8.30
CA LEU A 49 -4.29 -7.73 -6.96
C LEU A 49 -3.69 -6.52 -6.23
N ASP A 50 -4.38 -6.01 -5.21
CA ASP A 50 -3.97 -4.88 -4.38
C ASP A 50 -3.35 -5.44 -3.09
N LEU A 51 -2.01 -5.41 -3.00
CA LEU A 51 -1.24 -6.00 -1.90
C LEU A 51 -1.00 -5.01 -0.78
N ALA A 52 -1.18 -5.47 0.45
CA ALA A 52 -1.17 -4.63 1.64
C ALA A 52 -2.07 -3.41 1.41
N CYS A 53 -3.30 -3.71 1.01
CA CYS A 53 -4.26 -2.75 0.49
C CYS A 53 -4.70 -1.69 1.52
N GLY A 54 -4.49 -1.95 2.82
CA GLY A 54 -4.99 -1.11 3.90
C GLY A 54 -6.50 -0.96 3.84
N THR A 55 -6.96 0.27 3.69
CA THR A 55 -8.38 0.58 3.51
C THR A 55 -8.87 0.47 2.06
N GLY A 56 -8.02 -0.01 1.14
CA GLY A 56 -8.35 -0.17 -0.27
C GLY A 56 -8.23 1.11 -1.11
N SER A 57 -7.35 2.03 -0.73
CA SER A 57 -7.22 3.34 -1.40
C SER A 57 -6.89 3.26 -2.88
N ILE A 58 -6.03 2.31 -3.30
CA ILE A 58 -5.70 2.09 -4.72
C ILE A 58 -6.91 1.51 -5.44
N SER A 59 -7.54 0.50 -4.85
CA SER A 59 -8.73 -0.16 -5.41
C SER A 59 -9.91 0.80 -5.60
N ASP A 60 -10.14 1.72 -4.67
CA ASP A 60 -11.18 2.76 -4.79
C ASP A 60 -10.95 3.63 -6.04
N ARG A 61 -9.73 4.09 -6.26
CA ARG A 61 -9.36 4.90 -7.44
C ARG A 61 -9.38 4.10 -8.73
N LEU A 62 -8.91 2.84 -8.68
CA LEU A 62 -8.97 1.91 -9.81
C LEU A 62 -10.40 1.73 -10.31
N LEU A 63 -11.33 1.38 -9.43
CA LEU A 63 -12.72 1.06 -9.79
C LEU A 63 -13.53 2.28 -10.22
N ARG A 64 -13.15 3.48 -9.76
CA ARG A 64 -13.72 4.74 -10.27
C ARG A 64 -13.23 5.05 -11.68
N ARG A 65 -11.94 4.81 -11.94
CA ARG A 65 -11.31 5.09 -13.23
C ARG A 65 -11.65 4.03 -14.29
N LEU A 66 -11.63 2.75 -13.91
CA LEU A 66 -11.87 1.60 -14.77
C LEU A 66 -13.09 0.81 -14.26
N PRO A 67 -14.31 1.18 -14.64
CA PRO A 67 -15.52 0.56 -14.11
C PRO A 67 -15.65 -0.95 -14.37
N GLY A 68 -14.94 -1.47 -15.39
CA GLY A 68 -14.89 -2.89 -15.71
C GLY A 68 -13.80 -3.68 -14.97
N ALA A 69 -12.97 -3.02 -14.16
CA ALA A 69 -11.94 -3.66 -13.37
C ALA A 69 -12.54 -4.44 -12.18
N THR A 70 -11.79 -5.45 -11.73
CA THR A 70 -12.03 -6.11 -10.44
C THR A 70 -10.77 -6.08 -9.58
N SER A 71 -10.93 -6.04 -8.26
CA SER A 71 -9.82 -5.99 -7.32
C SER A 71 -9.91 -7.09 -6.27
N THR A 72 -8.80 -7.80 -6.05
CA THR A 72 -8.57 -8.64 -4.88
C THR A 72 -7.65 -7.88 -3.93
N CYS A 73 -8.18 -7.45 -2.80
CA CYS A 73 -7.50 -6.68 -1.77
C CYS A 73 -6.94 -7.63 -0.72
N VAL A 74 -5.63 -7.63 -0.51
CA VAL A 74 -4.96 -8.48 0.49
C VAL A 74 -4.29 -7.61 1.53
N ASP A 75 -4.59 -7.87 2.80
CA ASP A 75 -3.90 -7.23 3.93
C ASP A 75 -3.88 -8.18 5.14
N ILE A 76 -3.02 -7.91 6.11
CA ILE A 76 -2.96 -8.60 7.40
C ILE A 76 -3.65 -7.81 8.51
N ASP A 77 -3.87 -6.50 8.31
CA ASP A 77 -4.38 -5.59 9.34
C ASP A 77 -5.92 -5.68 9.46
N PRO A 78 -6.45 -6.24 10.56
CA PRO A 78 -7.89 -6.44 10.72
C PRO A 78 -8.67 -5.14 10.83
N ALA A 79 -8.08 -4.07 11.36
CA ALA A 79 -8.76 -2.78 11.50
C ALA A 79 -8.89 -2.08 10.14
N LEU A 80 -7.82 -2.07 9.34
CA LEU A 80 -7.86 -1.51 7.99
C LEU A 80 -8.81 -2.30 7.08
N LEU A 81 -8.78 -3.63 7.15
CA LEU A 81 -9.71 -4.48 6.42
C LEU A 81 -11.17 -4.28 6.85
N THR A 82 -11.43 -3.98 8.11
CA THR A 82 -12.79 -3.67 8.59
C THR A 82 -13.31 -2.38 7.96
N ILE A 83 -12.47 -1.34 7.90
CA ILE A 83 -12.81 -0.08 7.21
C ILE A 83 -13.04 -0.33 5.72
N ALA A 84 -12.12 -1.08 5.08
CA ALA A 84 -12.23 -1.40 3.65
C ALA A 84 -13.50 -2.15 3.31
N ARG A 85 -13.84 -3.22 4.06
CA ARG A 85 -15.08 -3.99 3.87
C ARG A 85 -16.32 -3.12 4.04
N GLY A 86 -16.30 -2.18 5.01
CA GLY A 86 -17.38 -1.23 5.20
C GLY A 86 -17.49 -0.23 4.04
N HIS A 87 -16.38 0.30 3.56
CA HIS A 87 -16.34 1.26 2.45
C HIS A 87 -16.83 0.66 1.13
N PHE A 88 -16.45 -0.58 0.83
CA PHE A 88 -16.85 -1.29 -0.39
C PHE A 88 -18.11 -2.16 -0.22
N ALA A 89 -18.87 -1.96 0.86
CA ALA A 89 -20.07 -2.76 1.09
C ALA A 89 -21.05 -2.67 -0.08
N GLY A 90 -21.35 -3.82 -0.70
CA GLY A 90 -22.25 -3.91 -1.87
C GLY A 90 -21.57 -3.71 -3.23
N ASP A 91 -20.24 -3.57 -3.29
CA ASP A 91 -19.49 -3.57 -4.55
C ASP A 91 -18.88 -4.96 -4.81
N ASP A 92 -19.54 -5.74 -5.67
CA ASP A 92 -19.16 -7.13 -6.02
C ASP A 92 -17.83 -7.21 -6.81
N ARG A 93 -17.27 -6.07 -7.22
CA ARG A 93 -15.98 -6.01 -7.93
C ARG A 93 -14.78 -6.15 -6.99
N VAL A 94 -14.99 -6.08 -5.66
CA VAL A 94 -13.92 -6.16 -4.67
C VAL A 94 -14.03 -7.43 -3.83
N THR A 95 -12.92 -8.15 -3.72
CA THR A 95 -12.79 -9.31 -2.83
C THR A 95 -11.69 -9.06 -1.82
N PHE A 96 -11.92 -9.36 -0.54
CA PHE A 96 -10.95 -9.18 0.54
C PHE A 96 -10.39 -10.52 1.02
N VAL A 97 -9.06 -10.60 1.09
CA VAL A 97 -8.30 -11.74 1.62
C VAL A 97 -7.43 -11.24 2.76
N GLU A 98 -7.63 -11.79 3.95
CA GLU A 98 -6.75 -11.52 5.09
C GLU A 98 -5.57 -12.50 5.04
N ALA A 99 -4.35 -12.00 4.80
CA ALA A 99 -3.16 -12.83 4.70
C ALA A 99 -1.88 -12.08 5.04
N ASP A 100 -0.93 -12.79 5.66
CA ASP A 100 0.44 -12.35 5.80
C ASP A 100 1.20 -12.68 4.50
N LEU A 101 1.67 -11.64 3.80
CA LEU A 101 2.42 -11.77 2.55
C LEU A 101 3.77 -12.46 2.71
N THR A 102 4.27 -12.60 3.96
CA THR A 102 5.51 -13.32 4.27
C THR A 102 5.29 -14.80 4.56
N ALA A 103 4.04 -15.21 4.83
CA ALA A 103 3.70 -16.58 5.15
C ALA A 103 3.79 -17.48 3.90
N PRO A 104 4.34 -18.70 4.02
CA PRO A 104 4.29 -19.66 2.93
C PRO A 104 2.85 -19.96 2.49
N GLY A 105 2.62 -20.06 1.19
CA GLY A 105 1.31 -20.44 0.63
C GLY A 105 0.23 -19.38 0.71
N TRP A 106 0.53 -18.12 1.04
CA TRP A 106 -0.47 -17.04 1.05
C TRP A 106 -1.19 -16.88 -0.29
N THR A 107 -0.52 -17.18 -1.40
CA THR A 107 -1.10 -17.14 -2.74
C THR A 107 -2.20 -18.18 -2.98
N GLU A 108 -2.21 -19.28 -2.23
CA GLU A 108 -3.24 -20.33 -2.31
C GLU A 108 -4.60 -19.84 -1.76
N ARG A 109 -4.60 -18.76 -1.00
CA ARG A 109 -5.81 -18.10 -0.47
C ARG A 109 -6.47 -17.17 -1.47
N LEU A 110 -5.78 -16.86 -2.58
CA LEU A 110 -6.29 -15.96 -3.61
C LEU A 110 -7.45 -16.62 -4.38
N PRO A 111 -8.53 -15.85 -4.69
CA PRO A 111 -9.68 -16.38 -5.42
C PRO A 111 -9.38 -16.68 -6.90
N HIS A 112 -8.27 -16.17 -7.42
CA HIS A 112 -7.88 -16.32 -8.83
C HIS A 112 -6.46 -16.85 -8.94
N VAL A 113 -6.23 -17.68 -9.96
CA VAL A 113 -4.92 -18.26 -10.26
C VAL A 113 -3.97 -17.29 -10.97
N SER A 114 -4.50 -16.22 -11.58
CA SER A 114 -3.68 -15.19 -12.24
C SER A 114 -4.36 -13.83 -12.25
N TYR A 115 -3.51 -12.79 -12.31
CA TYR A 115 -3.89 -11.37 -12.33
C TYR A 115 -3.26 -10.65 -13.49
N ASP A 116 -3.92 -9.61 -14.01
CA ASP A 116 -3.40 -8.73 -15.07
C ASP A 116 -2.42 -7.70 -14.52
N ALA A 117 -2.66 -7.25 -13.29
CA ALA A 117 -1.77 -6.34 -12.59
C ALA A 117 -1.73 -6.66 -11.09
N VAL A 118 -0.59 -6.40 -10.48
CA VAL A 118 -0.40 -6.38 -9.02
C VAL A 118 0.08 -4.99 -8.62
N VAL A 119 -0.58 -4.38 -7.65
CA VAL A 119 -0.29 -3.03 -7.18
C VAL A 119 -0.06 -3.01 -5.68
N THR A 120 0.79 -2.11 -5.22
CA THR A 120 1.02 -1.86 -3.79
C THR A 120 1.58 -0.46 -3.59
N ALA A 121 1.29 0.14 -2.44
CA ALA A 121 1.87 1.43 -2.08
C ALA A 121 2.17 1.52 -0.57
N THR A 122 3.35 2.04 -0.23
CA THR A 122 3.80 2.33 1.15
C THR A 122 3.67 1.16 2.12
N ALA A 123 3.97 -0.02 1.66
CA ALA A 123 3.79 -1.22 2.45
C ALA A 123 5.03 -2.13 2.48
N LEU A 124 5.70 -2.32 1.36
CA LEU A 124 6.76 -3.31 1.26
C LEU A 124 8.07 -2.90 1.95
N HIS A 125 8.23 -1.61 2.26
CA HIS A 125 9.35 -1.12 3.09
C HIS A 125 9.32 -1.66 4.54
N TRP A 126 8.24 -2.31 4.97
CA TRP A 126 8.18 -3.01 6.26
C TRP A 126 8.88 -4.37 6.23
N LEU A 127 9.14 -4.92 5.04
CA LEU A 127 9.76 -6.23 4.87
C LEU A 127 11.28 -6.13 4.82
N ASP A 128 11.96 -7.08 5.44
CA ASP A 128 13.40 -7.26 5.28
C ASP A 128 13.72 -7.83 3.88
N THR A 129 14.98 -7.75 3.47
CA THR A 129 15.47 -8.09 2.13
C THR A 129 15.02 -9.48 1.65
N GLU A 130 15.22 -10.53 2.45
CA GLU A 130 14.91 -11.89 2.02
C GLU A 130 13.40 -12.20 1.94
N PRO A 131 12.54 -11.80 2.90
CA PRO A 131 11.10 -11.86 2.74
C PRO A 131 10.60 -11.12 1.49
N LEU A 132 11.12 -9.94 1.21
CA LEU A 132 10.73 -9.15 0.04
C LEU A 132 11.17 -9.81 -1.28
N ARG A 133 12.38 -10.38 -1.32
CA ARG A 133 12.85 -11.15 -2.48
C ARG A 133 11.93 -12.33 -2.79
N ARG A 134 11.55 -13.11 -1.75
CA ARG A 134 10.60 -14.23 -1.91
C ARG A 134 9.23 -13.76 -2.38
N LEU A 135 8.76 -12.63 -1.85
CA LEU A 135 7.49 -12.03 -2.29
C LEU A 135 7.54 -11.73 -3.79
N TYR A 136 8.58 -11.08 -4.29
CA TYR A 136 8.73 -10.79 -5.73
C TYR A 136 8.69 -12.05 -6.60
N GLY A 137 9.34 -13.15 -6.15
CA GLY A 137 9.23 -14.45 -6.83
C GLY A 137 7.80 -15.00 -6.84
N ALA A 138 7.07 -14.89 -5.72
CA ALA A 138 5.67 -15.30 -5.66
C ALA A 138 4.78 -14.46 -6.60
N LEU A 139 5.04 -13.14 -6.71
CA LEU A 139 4.30 -12.26 -7.61
C LEU A 139 4.50 -12.60 -9.09
N ALA A 140 5.70 -13.00 -9.49
CA ALA A 140 5.92 -13.54 -10.83
C ALA A 140 5.06 -14.79 -11.09
N GLY A 141 4.74 -15.58 -10.08
CA GLY A 141 3.86 -16.76 -10.18
C GLY A 141 2.37 -16.43 -10.37
N VAL A 142 1.87 -15.35 -9.75
CA VAL A 142 0.44 -14.98 -9.79
C VAL A 142 0.08 -13.98 -10.90
N LEU A 143 1.05 -13.32 -11.51
CA LEU A 143 0.82 -12.48 -12.68
C LEU A 143 0.70 -13.36 -13.94
N ARG A 144 -0.22 -13.03 -14.85
CA ARG A 144 -0.22 -13.62 -16.19
C ARG A 144 1.01 -13.17 -16.99
N GLU A 145 1.33 -13.87 -18.05
CA GLU A 145 2.34 -13.41 -19.01
C GLU A 145 1.96 -12.05 -19.59
N GLY A 146 2.90 -11.11 -19.63
CA GLY A 146 2.66 -9.71 -19.98
C GLY A 146 1.86 -8.91 -18.95
N GLY A 147 1.62 -9.45 -17.76
CA GLY A 147 1.04 -8.71 -16.62
C GLY A 147 2.08 -7.81 -15.95
N VAL A 148 1.62 -6.81 -15.19
CA VAL A 148 2.48 -5.78 -14.60
C VAL A 148 2.40 -5.79 -13.07
N PHE A 149 3.56 -5.68 -12.43
CA PHE A 149 3.70 -5.35 -11.00
C PHE A 149 4.10 -3.90 -10.84
N LEU A 150 3.47 -3.21 -9.87
CA LEU A 150 3.72 -1.81 -9.57
C LEU A 150 3.86 -1.62 -8.06
N ASN A 151 5.00 -1.07 -7.63
CA ASN A 151 5.29 -0.75 -6.24
C ASN A 151 5.66 0.73 -6.09
N ALA A 152 4.80 1.50 -5.42
CA ALA A 152 5.04 2.89 -5.05
C ALA A 152 5.46 2.96 -3.57
N ASP A 153 6.76 3.14 -3.30
CA ASP A 153 7.24 3.05 -1.93
C ASP A 153 8.41 4.00 -1.65
N HIS A 154 8.89 3.99 -0.41
CA HIS A 154 10.10 4.67 0.02
C HIS A 154 11.31 4.00 -0.62
N MET A 155 11.78 4.59 -1.70
CA MET A 155 12.92 4.10 -2.47
C MET A 155 13.74 5.29 -2.95
N GLU A 156 15.01 5.32 -2.58
CA GLU A 156 15.93 6.40 -2.94
C GLU A 156 16.70 6.10 -4.23
N ASP A 157 16.99 7.16 -4.98
CA ASP A 157 18.03 7.11 -6.01
C ASP A 157 19.39 7.39 -5.35
N GLY A 158 20.18 6.35 -5.16
CA GLY A 158 21.52 6.45 -4.53
C GLY A 158 22.56 7.24 -5.34
N SER A 159 22.24 7.65 -6.58
CA SER A 159 23.17 8.41 -7.43
C SER A 159 23.28 9.89 -7.06
N ALA A 160 22.30 10.44 -6.34
CA ALA A 160 22.21 11.87 -6.04
C ALA A 160 22.04 12.20 -4.52
N PRO A 161 22.91 11.75 -3.63
CA PRO A 161 22.68 11.81 -2.18
C PRO A 161 22.54 13.24 -1.63
N ARG A 162 23.23 14.21 -2.21
CA ARG A 162 23.10 15.62 -1.78
C ARG A 162 21.79 16.25 -2.20
N VAL A 163 21.30 15.92 -3.39
CA VAL A 163 19.97 16.37 -3.87
C VAL A 163 18.87 15.77 -3.02
N ASN A 164 18.96 14.45 -2.76
CA ASN A 164 18.01 13.75 -1.89
C ASN A 164 17.97 14.36 -0.49
N ALA A 165 19.13 14.59 0.14
CA ALA A 165 19.20 15.20 1.47
C ALA A 165 18.55 16.60 1.49
N ALA A 166 18.77 17.42 0.47
CA ALA A 166 18.19 18.77 0.38
C ALA A 166 16.66 18.73 0.24
N LEU A 167 16.14 17.81 -0.58
CA LEU A 167 14.71 17.61 -0.78
C LEU A 167 14.03 17.02 0.46
N GLN A 168 14.64 16.03 1.12
CA GLN A 168 14.17 15.47 2.38
C GLN A 168 14.09 16.53 3.49
N ALA A 169 15.10 17.40 3.60
CA ALA A 169 15.09 18.51 4.54
C ALA A 169 13.95 19.52 4.25
N LEU A 170 13.62 19.75 2.98
CA LEU A 170 12.47 20.57 2.59
C LEU A 170 11.14 19.90 2.99
N HIS A 171 11.00 18.60 2.72
CA HIS A 171 9.81 17.82 3.10
C HIS A 171 9.59 17.84 4.62
N ALA A 172 10.64 17.57 5.40
CA ALA A 172 10.56 17.61 6.87
C ALA A 172 10.06 18.97 7.39
N ARG A 173 10.53 20.10 6.81
CA ARG A 173 10.02 21.43 7.17
C ARG A 173 8.53 21.62 6.83
N ARG A 174 8.09 21.13 5.67
CA ARG A 174 6.67 21.20 5.26
C ARG A 174 5.78 20.34 6.15
N GLN A 175 6.21 19.15 6.53
CA GLN A 175 5.51 18.29 7.46
C GLN A 175 5.36 18.93 8.84
N GLU A 176 6.44 19.52 9.36
CA GLU A 176 6.40 20.22 10.64
C GLU A 176 5.44 21.43 10.62
N GLU A 177 5.39 22.16 9.50
CA GLU A 177 4.44 23.26 9.34
C GLU A 177 2.99 22.76 9.31
N GLN A 178 2.70 21.67 8.59
CA GLN A 178 1.38 21.03 8.56
C GLN A 178 0.96 20.53 9.95
N ARG A 179 1.90 19.97 10.73
CA ARG A 179 1.64 19.54 12.09
C ARG A 179 1.24 20.71 13.00
N ARG A 180 1.93 21.85 12.89
CA ARG A 180 1.56 23.07 13.60
C ARG A 180 0.17 23.59 13.24
N GLN A 181 -0.27 23.32 12.01
CA GLN A 181 -1.61 23.65 11.52
C GLN A 181 -2.67 22.60 11.91
N GLY A 182 -2.32 21.59 12.72
CA GLY A 182 -3.25 20.62 13.29
C GLY A 182 -3.48 19.38 12.42
N ALA A 183 -2.54 19.03 11.52
CA ALA A 183 -2.60 17.74 10.82
C ALA A 183 -2.43 16.59 11.84
N SER A 184 -3.34 15.61 11.81
CA SER A 184 -3.26 14.40 12.63
C SER A 184 -2.12 13.52 12.13
N ASP A 185 -1.30 13.04 13.06
CA ASP A 185 -0.25 12.08 12.74
C ASP A 185 -0.76 10.62 12.83
N TRP A 186 0.16 9.67 12.66
CA TRP A 186 -0.12 8.24 12.73
C TRP A 186 -0.68 7.81 14.09
N VAL A 187 -0.13 8.35 15.18
CA VAL A 187 -0.54 8.00 16.54
C VAL A 187 -1.94 8.53 16.83
N ASP A 188 -2.21 9.79 16.47
CA ASP A 188 -3.51 10.43 16.62
C ASP A 188 -4.61 9.67 15.87
N TRP A 189 -4.31 9.24 14.64
CA TRP A 189 -5.27 8.48 13.84
C TRP A 189 -5.61 7.13 14.47
N TRP A 190 -4.59 6.38 14.93
CA TRP A 190 -4.81 5.10 15.60
C TRP A 190 -5.49 5.24 16.96
N GLN A 191 -5.27 6.37 17.67
CA GLN A 191 -6.03 6.67 18.88
C GLN A 191 -7.52 6.84 18.54
N ALA A 192 -7.85 7.60 17.48
CA ALA A 192 -9.23 7.76 17.04
C ALA A 192 -9.90 6.45 16.63
N VAL A 193 -9.15 5.54 15.96
CA VAL A 193 -9.64 4.19 15.61
C VAL A 193 -9.90 3.34 16.86
N ALA A 194 -9.01 3.40 17.85
CA ALA A 194 -9.16 2.65 19.10
C ALA A 194 -10.33 3.16 19.97
N ASP A 195 -10.65 4.44 19.88
CA ASP A 195 -11.76 5.07 20.60
C ASP A 195 -13.12 4.89 19.91
N ASP A 196 -13.15 4.47 18.64
CA ASP A 196 -14.38 4.24 17.91
C ASP A 196 -15.04 2.92 18.36
N PRO A 197 -16.31 2.94 18.81
CA PRO A 197 -16.97 1.76 19.39
C PRO A 197 -17.13 0.59 18.39
N VAL A 198 -17.09 0.85 17.08
CA VAL A 198 -17.19 -0.19 16.03
C VAL A 198 -15.83 -0.77 15.69
N LEU A 199 -14.77 0.06 15.72
CA LEU A 199 -13.42 -0.33 15.31
C LEU A 199 -12.54 -0.78 16.50
N ALA A 200 -12.89 -0.47 17.74
CA ALA A 200 -12.07 -0.75 18.93
C ALA A 200 -11.62 -2.22 19.04
N GLY A 201 -12.50 -3.17 18.71
CA GLY A 201 -12.16 -4.61 18.72
C GLY A 201 -11.10 -4.94 17.69
N ALA A 202 -11.28 -4.52 16.45
CA ALA A 202 -10.33 -4.75 15.36
C ALA A 202 -9.01 -3.99 15.58
N ALA A 203 -9.06 -2.81 16.21
CA ALA A 203 -7.85 -2.08 16.62
C ALA A 203 -7.04 -2.85 17.68
N ALA A 204 -7.71 -3.44 18.67
CA ALA A 204 -7.04 -4.25 19.69
C ALA A 204 -6.36 -5.49 19.07
N GLU A 205 -7.02 -6.19 18.14
CA GLU A 205 -6.45 -7.31 17.38
C GLU A 205 -5.22 -6.86 16.59
N ARG A 206 -5.32 -5.74 15.88
CA ARG A 206 -4.21 -5.14 15.13
C ARG A 206 -3.03 -4.81 16.05
N PHE A 207 -3.28 -4.23 17.23
CA PHE A 207 -2.20 -3.87 18.17
C PHE A 207 -1.51 -5.10 18.73
N ALA A 208 -2.26 -6.17 18.99
CA ALA A 208 -1.67 -7.45 19.40
C ALA A 208 -0.80 -8.08 18.30
N LEU A 209 -1.20 -7.93 17.03
CA LEU A 209 -0.50 -8.53 15.88
C LEU A 209 0.73 -7.72 15.44
N LEU A 210 0.61 -6.41 15.33
CA LEU A 210 1.59 -5.51 14.68
C LEU A 210 2.27 -4.53 15.64
N GLY A 211 1.88 -4.55 16.93
CA GLY A 211 2.30 -3.61 17.96
C GLY A 211 1.42 -2.36 18.01
N ASP A 212 1.32 -1.77 19.20
CA ASP A 212 0.59 -0.53 19.42
C ASP A 212 1.43 0.67 18.92
N PRO A 213 0.96 1.45 17.94
CA PRO A 213 1.71 2.60 17.42
C PRO A 213 1.83 3.76 18.44
N ARG A 214 1.05 3.72 19.52
CA ARG A 214 1.09 4.71 20.60
C ARG A 214 2.21 4.43 21.61
N GLU A 215 2.73 3.21 21.61
CA GLU A 215 3.84 2.80 22.48
C GLU A 215 5.20 3.05 21.78
N PRO A 216 6.22 3.48 22.53
CA PRO A 216 7.57 3.58 22.00
C PRO A 216 8.05 2.23 21.46
N ARG A 217 8.49 2.18 20.22
CA ARG A 217 9.10 0.97 19.66
C ARG A 217 10.42 0.68 20.36
N THR A 218 10.40 -0.29 21.28
CA THR A 218 11.60 -0.77 21.94
C THR A 218 12.24 -1.87 21.08
N GLY A 219 13.47 -1.67 20.62
CA GLY A 219 14.31 -2.76 20.10
C GLY A 219 14.34 -2.94 18.59
N GLU A 220 14.06 -1.92 17.78
CA GLU A 220 14.41 -2.00 16.35
C GLU A 220 15.94 -1.94 16.19
N GLY A 221 16.58 -3.12 16.23
CA GLY A 221 17.90 -3.29 15.62
C GLY A 221 17.81 -2.85 14.14
N ARG A 222 18.94 -2.41 13.57
CA ARG A 222 19.04 -2.02 12.16
C ARG A 222 18.52 -3.19 11.30
N ARG A 223 17.27 -3.06 10.80
CA ARG A 223 16.68 -4.06 9.91
C ARG A 223 17.37 -4.00 8.55
N ASP A 224 17.60 -5.16 7.95
CA ASP A 224 18.15 -5.29 6.59
C ASP A 224 17.04 -5.04 5.56
N ARG A 225 16.69 -3.75 5.40
CA ARG A 225 15.64 -3.31 4.46
C ARG A 225 16.26 -2.68 3.23
N PRO A 226 15.86 -3.07 2.03
CA PRO A 226 16.32 -2.42 0.82
C PRO A 226 15.65 -1.06 0.66
N THR A 227 16.48 -0.01 0.53
CA THR A 227 16.00 1.37 0.39
C THR A 227 16.28 1.95 -1.00
N LEU A 228 17.10 1.28 -1.81
CA LEU A 228 17.50 1.80 -3.12
C LEU A 228 16.58 1.29 -4.24
N THR A 229 16.04 2.20 -5.05
CA THR A 229 15.26 1.87 -6.25
C THR A 229 15.95 0.85 -7.14
N ARG A 230 17.28 0.98 -7.31
CA ARG A 230 18.09 0.04 -8.09
C ARG A 230 17.96 -1.40 -7.59
N TRP A 231 18.01 -1.62 -6.27
CA TRP A 231 17.86 -2.95 -5.68
C TRP A 231 16.53 -3.61 -6.06
N HIS A 232 15.42 -2.84 -6.01
CA HIS A 232 14.10 -3.34 -6.38
C HIS A 232 14.04 -3.74 -7.86
N VAL A 233 14.57 -2.89 -8.75
CA VAL A 233 14.62 -3.18 -10.20
C VAL A 233 15.45 -4.44 -10.48
N GLU A 234 16.67 -4.54 -9.94
CA GLU A 234 17.56 -5.69 -10.12
C GLU A 234 16.93 -6.97 -9.56
N THR A 235 16.37 -6.91 -8.35
CA THR A 235 15.72 -8.07 -7.71
C THR A 235 14.50 -8.55 -8.50
N LEU A 236 13.66 -7.67 -9.03
CA LEU A 236 12.52 -8.05 -9.85
C LEU A 236 12.97 -8.82 -11.11
N LEU A 237 14.02 -8.36 -11.80
CA LEU A 237 14.61 -9.08 -12.94
C LEU A 237 15.14 -10.46 -12.53
N GLU A 238 15.86 -10.56 -11.41
CA GLU A 238 16.34 -11.82 -10.84
C GLU A 238 15.21 -12.80 -10.50
N GLN A 239 14.04 -12.28 -10.10
CA GLN A 239 12.87 -13.09 -9.75
C GLN A 239 11.97 -13.44 -10.95
N GLY A 240 12.41 -13.18 -12.19
CA GLY A 240 11.77 -13.67 -13.41
C GLY A 240 10.85 -12.67 -14.10
N PHE A 241 10.89 -11.40 -13.73
CA PHE A 241 10.29 -10.35 -14.53
C PHE A 241 11.19 -10.07 -15.75
N ARG A 242 10.59 -9.82 -16.92
CA ARG A 242 11.33 -9.58 -18.17
C ARG A 242 11.87 -8.17 -18.30
N GLU A 243 11.11 -7.22 -17.75
CA GLU A 243 11.43 -5.80 -17.73
C GLU A 243 11.13 -5.22 -16.34
N ALA A 244 11.98 -4.33 -15.86
CA ALA A 244 11.71 -3.58 -14.64
C ALA A 244 12.36 -2.20 -14.76
N ARG A 245 11.63 -1.16 -14.35
CA ARG A 245 12.12 0.22 -14.34
C ARG A 245 11.38 1.09 -13.36
N GLN A 246 12.00 2.18 -12.98
CA GLN A 246 11.34 3.30 -12.34
C GLN A 246 10.48 4.06 -13.36
N VAL A 247 9.23 4.35 -13.00
CA VAL A 247 8.27 5.10 -13.85
C VAL A 247 7.87 6.43 -13.24
N TRP A 248 8.14 6.63 -11.94
CA TRP A 248 7.98 7.89 -11.24
C TRP A 248 8.97 7.99 -10.06
N CYS A 249 9.38 9.19 -9.66
CA CYS A 249 10.19 9.42 -8.47
C CYS A 249 10.00 10.82 -7.87
N SER A 250 10.26 10.90 -6.58
CA SER A 250 10.51 12.13 -5.83
C SER A 250 11.83 12.01 -5.04
N ALA A 251 12.00 12.79 -3.97
CA ALA A 251 13.24 12.84 -3.19
C ALA A 251 13.64 11.51 -2.51
N SER A 252 12.65 10.81 -1.96
CA SER A 252 12.84 9.61 -1.13
C SER A 252 11.96 8.45 -1.57
N ASP A 253 11.23 8.63 -2.66
CA ASP A 253 10.16 7.74 -3.07
C ASP A 253 10.21 7.48 -4.56
N ALA A 254 9.85 6.26 -4.95
CA ALA A 254 9.73 5.89 -6.35
C ALA A 254 8.53 4.98 -6.59
N LEU A 255 8.09 4.94 -7.85
CA LEU A 255 7.21 3.92 -8.39
C LEU A 255 8.04 3.06 -9.35
N VAL A 256 8.18 1.80 -9.02
CA VAL A 256 8.80 0.79 -9.88
C VAL A 256 7.71 -0.01 -10.57
N ALA A 257 7.86 -0.21 -11.88
CA ALA A 257 7.02 -1.09 -12.70
C ALA A 257 7.86 -2.26 -13.22
N ALA A 258 7.28 -3.47 -13.20
CA ALA A 258 7.92 -4.66 -13.77
C ALA A 258 6.92 -5.50 -14.57
N LEU A 259 7.31 -5.97 -15.74
CA LEU A 259 6.53 -6.84 -16.63
C LEU A 259 6.96 -8.29 -16.47
N ARG A 260 5.98 -9.18 -16.39
CA ARG A 260 6.23 -10.61 -16.41
C ARG A 260 6.48 -11.15 -17.82
#